data_ab098b426fd4d7bf8495ab7d9ac9e480
#
_entry.id   ab098b426fd4d7bf8495ab7d9ac9e480
#
_cell.length_a   1.000
_cell.length_b   1.000
_cell.length_c   1.000
_cell.angle_alpha   90.00
_cell.angle_beta   90.00
_cell.angle_gamma   90.00
#
_symmetry.space_group_name_H-M   'P 1'
#
loop_
_entity.id
_entity.type
_entity.pdbx_description
1 polymer ?
#
loop_
_entity_poly.entity_id
_entity_poly.type
_entity_poly.pdbx_seq_one_letter_code
_entity_poly.pdbx_strand_id
1 'polypeptide(L)'
;MRYDIPVVFVKQTEGHYDYDLGEYVDGQREETAMLANVTDLVTERIVNIFGDVKENARVVRLIGRYEGKFDHIEIEGIPYTVLKTQSLRHKQSLIVQEVAT
;
A
#
# COMPACT_ATOMS: atom_id res chain seq x y z
N MET A 1 -15.98 14.41 0.63
CA MET A 1 -15.02 13.30 0.84
C MET A 1 -13.90 13.79 1.73
N ARG A 2 -13.58 13.03 2.75
CA ARG A 2 -12.51 13.41 3.67
C ARG A 2 -11.23 12.64 3.37
N TYR A 3 -10.09 13.35 3.47
CA TYR A 3 -8.76 12.78 3.30
C TYR A 3 -8.02 12.93 4.63
N ASP A 4 -8.50 12.23 5.64
CA ASP A 4 -8.04 12.39 7.02
C ASP A 4 -7.47 11.10 7.64
N ILE A 5 -7.36 10.04 6.86
CA ILE A 5 -6.81 8.78 7.35
C ILE A 5 -5.36 8.65 6.87
N PRO A 6 -4.39 8.56 7.78
CA PRO A 6 -3.00 8.38 7.38
C PRO A 6 -2.78 6.97 6.82
N VAL A 7 -2.17 6.92 5.64
CA VAL A 7 -1.74 5.70 4.99
C VAL A 7 -0.23 5.75 4.87
N VAL A 8 0.44 4.71 5.35
CA VAL A 8 1.90 4.64 5.35
C VAL A 8 2.36 3.72 4.24
N PHE A 9 3.15 4.25 3.30
CA PHE A 9 3.81 3.47 2.27
C PHE A 9 5.12 2.95 2.82
N VAL A 10 5.27 1.63 2.87
CA VAL A 10 6.43 0.98 3.49
C VAL A 10 7.28 0.32 2.41
N LYS A 11 8.54 0.66 2.40
CA LYS A 11 9.54 0.00 1.57
C LYS A 11 10.57 -0.64 2.48
N GLN A 12 10.77 -1.94 2.33
CA GLN A 12 11.75 -2.70 3.09
C GLN A 12 12.85 -3.20 2.18
N THR A 13 14.08 -3.06 2.61
CA THR A 13 15.24 -3.60 1.93
C THR A 13 15.81 -4.72 2.79
N GLU A 14 16.01 -5.89 2.20
CA GLU A 14 16.60 -7.01 2.93
C GLU A 14 18.07 -6.77 3.20
N GLY A 15 18.55 -7.26 4.33
CA GLY A 15 19.96 -7.24 4.64
C GLY A 15 20.76 -8.13 3.69
N HIS A 16 22.02 -7.81 3.50
CA HIS A 16 22.93 -8.57 2.64
C HIS A 16 24.37 -8.49 3.16
N TYR A 17 25.18 -9.44 2.74
CA TYR A 17 26.61 -9.41 3.05
C TYR A 17 27.35 -8.58 2.02
N ASP A 18 28.10 -7.60 2.48
CA ASP A 18 28.91 -6.75 1.61
C ASP A 18 30.34 -7.28 1.58
N TYR A 19 30.74 -7.84 0.43
CA TYR A 19 32.06 -8.42 0.27
C TYR A 19 33.17 -7.37 0.25
N ASP A 20 32.86 -6.15 -0.15
CA ASP A 20 33.85 -5.07 -0.19
C ASP A 20 34.17 -4.58 1.22
N LEU A 21 33.17 -4.52 2.09
CA LEU A 21 33.32 -4.13 3.48
C LEU A 21 33.70 -5.30 4.39
N GLY A 22 33.43 -6.53 3.96
CA GLY A 22 33.67 -7.71 4.76
C GLY A 22 32.72 -7.86 5.94
N GLU A 23 31.51 -7.27 5.86
CA GLU A 23 30.55 -7.32 6.93
C GLU A 23 29.12 -7.39 6.39
N TYR A 24 28.19 -7.75 7.27
CA TYR A 24 26.77 -7.84 6.96
C TYR A 24 26.13 -6.46 7.08
N VAL A 25 25.42 -6.05 6.04
CA VAL A 25 24.67 -4.79 6.02
C VAL A 25 23.21 -5.10 6.32
N ASP A 26 22.67 -4.53 7.38
CA ASP A 26 21.28 -4.74 7.80
C ASP A 26 20.33 -4.11 6.80
N GLY A 27 19.14 -4.72 6.68
CA GLY A 27 18.06 -4.15 5.88
C GLY A 27 17.53 -2.86 6.47
N GLN A 28 16.91 -2.06 5.63
CA GLN A 28 16.33 -0.77 6.02
C GLN A 28 14.83 -0.76 5.76
N ARG A 29 14.12 -0.02 6.58
CA ARG A 29 12.68 0.22 6.41
C ARG A 29 12.46 1.71 6.22
N GLU A 30 11.87 2.07 5.08
CA GLU A 30 11.49 3.45 4.79
C GLU A 30 9.96 3.58 4.84
N GLU A 31 9.47 4.60 5.52
CA GLU A 31 8.05 4.85 5.67
C GLU A 31 7.72 6.26 5.20
N THR A 32 6.66 6.39 4.40
CA THR A 32 6.15 7.67 3.93
C THR A 32 4.66 7.70 4.20
N ALA A 33 4.21 8.66 4.99
CA ALA A 33 2.79 8.80 5.33
C ALA A 33 2.12 9.82 4.40
N MET A 34 0.91 9.48 3.95
CA MET A 34 0.05 10.40 3.19
C MET A 34 -1.37 10.30 3.75
N LEU A 35 -2.06 11.42 3.77
CA LEU A 35 -3.48 11.43 4.15
C LEU A 35 -4.33 10.95 2.97
N ALA A 36 -5.31 10.12 3.26
CA ALA A 36 -6.13 9.50 2.23
C ALA A 36 -7.59 9.38 2.68
N ASN A 37 -8.46 9.13 1.72
CA ASN A 37 -9.81 8.66 1.97
C ASN A 37 -9.80 7.14 1.82
N VAL A 38 -10.25 6.43 2.86
CA VAL A 38 -10.29 4.98 2.88
C VAL A 38 -11.72 4.52 3.06
N THR A 39 -12.20 3.69 2.13
CA THR A 39 -13.56 3.12 2.19
C THR A 39 -13.50 1.63 1.91
N ASP A 40 -14.51 0.91 2.44
CA ASP A 40 -14.62 -0.51 2.15
C ASP A 40 -15.07 -0.73 0.71
N LEU A 41 -14.53 -1.75 0.07
CA LEU A 41 -14.93 -2.14 -1.28
C LEU A 41 -16.16 -3.04 -1.20
N VAL A 42 -17.21 -2.67 -1.92
CA VAL A 42 -18.45 -3.45 -1.97
C VAL A 42 -18.22 -4.74 -2.74
N THR A 43 -18.76 -5.85 -2.24
CA THR A 43 -18.56 -7.20 -2.80
C THR A 43 -18.81 -7.29 -4.31
N GLU A 44 -19.90 -6.68 -4.79
CA GLU A 44 -20.22 -6.70 -6.22
C GLU A 44 -19.12 -6.08 -7.06
N ARG A 45 -18.54 -5.01 -6.56
CA ARG A 45 -17.47 -4.31 -7.24
C ARG A 45 -16.19 -5.14 -7.25
N ILE A 46 -15.93 -5.88 -6.17
CA ILE A 46 -14.80 -6.80 -6.09
C ILE A 46 -14.90 -7.86 -7.19
N VAL A 47 -16.06 -8.48 -7.33
CA VAL A 47 -16.29 -9.51 -8.34
C VAL A 47 -16.10 -8.96 -9.75
N ASN A 48 -16.61 -7.76 -10.03
CA ASN A 48 -16.47 -7.13 -11.34
C ASN A 48 -15.02 -6.78 -11.70
N ILE A 49 -14.21 -6.43 -10.69
CA ILE A 49 -12.83 -6.02 -10.91
C ILE A 49 -11.89 -7.24 -10.98
N PHE A 50 -12.08 -8.22 -10.11
CA PHE A 50 -11.16 -9.35 -9.96
C PHE A 50 -11.70 -10.68 -10.44
N GLY A 51 -13.01 -10.77 -10.75
CA GLY A 51 -13.66 -12.03 -11.10
C GLY A 51 -13.76 -13.00 -9.94
N ASP A 52 -13.50 -12.54 -8.72
CA ASP A 52 -13.50 -13.35 -7.50
C ASP A 52 -13.81 -12.46 -6.30
N VAL A 53 -14.29 -13.06 -5.20
CA VAL A 53 -14.59 -12.33 -3.97
C VAL A 53 -13.32 -12.20 -3.14
N LYS A 54 -12.95 -10.96 -2.80
CA LYS A 54 -11.83 -10.66 -1.92
C LYS A 54 -12.36 -10.07 -0.62
N GLU A 55 -12.08 -10.74 0.50
CA GLU A 55 -12.48 -10.27 1.83
C GLU A 55 -11.53 -9.17 2.31
N ASN A 56 -12.07 -8.26 3.09
CA ASN A 56 -11.30 -7.17 3.72
C ASN A 56 -10.57 -6.26 2.73
N ALA A 57 -11.13 -6.13 1.52
CA ALA A 57 -10.58 -5.21 0.53
C ALA A 57 -11.09 -3.79 0.79
N ARG A 58 -10.23 -2.81 0.57
CA ARG A 58 -10.55 -1.39 0.73
C ARG A 58 -10.07 -0.58 -0.45
N VAL A 59 -10.70 0.58 -0.64
CA VAL A 59 -10.26 1.55 -1.64
C VAL A 59 -9.59 2.71 -0.93
N VAL A 60 -8.34 2.97 -1.29
CA VAL A 60 -7.57 4.11 -0.77
C VAL A 60 -7.49 5.15 -1.86
N ARG A 61 -8.00 6.35 -1.58
CA ARG A 61 -7.96 7.48 -2.52
C ARG A 61 -7.03 8.56 -1.99
N LEU A 62 -6.03 8.90 -2.78
CA LEU A 62 -5.05 9.92 -2.44
C LEU A 62 -5.39 11.24 -3.15
N ILE A 63 -5.11 12.36 -2.50
CA ILE A 63 -4.99 13.64 -3.19
C ILE A 63 -3.55 13.71 -3.69
N GLY A 64 -3.38 13.76 -5.01
CA GLY A 64 -2.05 13.66 -5.58
C GLY A 64 -1.66 12.22 -5.83
N ARG A 65 -0.38 11.99 -6.04
CA ARG A 65 0.12 10.65 -6.41
C ARG A 65 1.36 10.33 -5.60
N TYR A 66 1.45 9.07 -5.17
CA TYR A 66 2.68 8.53 -4.61
C TYR A 66 3.44 7.81 -5.72
N GLU A 67 4.59 8.35 -6.11
CA GLU A 67 5.38 7.82 -7.22
C GLU A 67 6.58 6.99 -6.77
N GLY A 68 6.85 6.94 -5.47
CA GLY A 68 7.92 6.12 -4.93
C GLY A 68 7.60 4.64 -4.98
N LYS A 69 8.62 3.82 -4.85
CA LYS A 69 8.46 2.37 -4.75
C LYS A 69 8.12 1.98 -3.32
N PHE A 70 7.28 0.96 -3.17
CA PHE A 70 6.92 0.44 -1.85
C PHE A 70 6.55 -1.05 -1.96
N ASP A 71 6.64 -1.76 -0.84
CA ASP A 71 6.32 -3.19 -0.80
C ASP A 71 4.89 -3.44 -0.35
N HIS A 72 4.41 -2.62 0.60
CA HIS A 72 3.04 -2.70 1.09
C HIS A 72 2.66 -1.36 1.70
N ILE A 73 1.40 -1.24 2.08
CA ILE A 73 0.94 -0.07 2.83
C ILE A 73 0.40 -0.51 4.20
N GLU A 74 0.39 0.43 5.13
CA GLU A 74 -0.22 0.21 6.44
C GLU A 74 -1.28 1.28 6.69
N ILE A 75 -2.44 0.86 7.18
CA ILE A 75 -3.54 1.74 7.56
C ILE A 75 -3.85 1.45 9.02
N GLU A 76 -3.67 2.45 9.88
CA GLU A 76 -3.89 2.32 11.32
C GLU A 76 -3.09 1.14 11.94
N GLY A 77 -1.88 0.93 11.45
CA GLY A 77 -1.00 -0.15 11.94
C GLY A 77 -1.26 -1.53 11.35
N ILE A 78 -2.26 -1.65 10.47
CA ILE A 78 -2.61 -2.94 9.84
C ILE A 78 -2.01 -2.97 8.44
N PRO A 79 -1.24 -4.01 8.09
CA PRO A 79 -0.64 -4.11 6.76
C PRO A 79 -1.65 -4.54 5.69
N TYR A 80 -1.50 -3.95 4.50
CA TYR A 80 -2.34 -4.24 3.34
C TYR A 80 -1.48 -4.45 2.11
N THR A 81 -1.88 -5.41 1.27
CA THR A 81 -1.27 -5.63 -0.04
C THR A 81 -2.04 -4.84 -1.09
N VAL A 82 -1.33 -4.18 -2.00
CA VAL A 82 -1.96 -3.45 -3.10
C VAL A 82 -2.27 -4.43 -4.22
N LEU A 83 -3.55 -4.54 -4.56
CA LEU A 83 -4.03 -5.42 -5.62
C LEU A 83 -4.08 -4.72 -6.97
N LYS A 84 -4.46 -3.44 -6.98
CA LYS A 84 -4.59 -2.67 -8.20
C LYS A 84 -4.35 -1.19 -7.91
N THR A 85 -3.64 -0.52 -8.82
CA THR A 85 -3.42 0.91 -8.76
C THR A 85 -4.03 1.57 -9.98
N GLN A 86 -4.80 2.64 -9.77
CA GLN A 86 -5.33 3.46 -10.84
C GLN A 86 -4.84 4.89 -10.62
N SER A 87 -4.05 5.39 -11.56
CA SER A 87 -3.51 6.74 -11.48
C SER A 87 -4.21 7.64 -12.47
N LEU A 88 -4.78 8.72 -11.97
CA LEU A 88 -5.35 9.80 -12.75
C LEU A 88 -4.39 10.99 -12.69
N ARG A 89 -4.70 12.05 -13.44
CA ARG A 89 -3.79 13.18 -13.62
C ARG A 89 -3.27 13.78 -12.30
N HIS A 90 -4.14 13.97 -11.32
CA HIS A 90 -3.80 14.55 -10.03
C HIS A 90 -4.24 13.72 -8.84
N LYS A 91 -4.67 12.49 -9.10
CA LYS A 91 -5.20 11.61 -8.06
C LYS A 91 -4.73 10.19 -8.31
N GLN A 92 -4.70 9.42 -7.24
CA GLN A 92 -4.35 8.01 -7.31
C GLN A 92 -5.32 7.23 -6.43
N SER A 93 -5.81 6.11 -6.95
CA SER A 93 -6.64 5.18 -6.18
C SER A 93 -5.96 3.83 -6.12
N LEU A 94 -5.97 3.23 -4.94
CA LEU A 94 -5.39 1.92 -4.71
C LEU A 94 -6.48 0.99 -4.19
N ILE A 95 -6.54 -0.21 -4.73
CA ILE A 95 -7.39 -1.27 -4.17
C ILE A 95 -6.46 -2.19 -3.40
N VAL A 96 -6.73 -2.32 -2.11
CA VAL A 96 -5.85 -3.00 -1.18
C VAL A 96 -6.62 -4.07 -0.41
N GLN A 97 -5.90 -5.09 0.04
CA GLN A 97 -6.47 -6.17 0.84
C GLN A 97 -5.63 -6.38 2.08
N GLU A 98 -6.28 -6.57 3.23
CA GLU A 98 -5.59 -6.86 4.47
C GLU A 98 -4.75 -8.14 4.32
N VAL A 99 -3.50 -8.06 4.77
CA VAL A 99 -2.60 -9.20 4.72
C VAL A 99 -3.05 -10.21 5.79
N ALA A 100 -3.35 -11.44 5.36
CA ALA A 100 -3.68 -12.52 6.28
C ALA A 100 -2.43 -12.95 7.05
N THR A 101 -2.54 -13.04 8.36
CA THR A 101 -1.46 -13.51 9.21
C THR A 101 -1.71 -14.94 9.65
#